data_7a248c78eda22061672f47b44b26a0a8
#
_entry.id   7a248c78eda22061672f47b44b26a0a8
#
_cell.length_a   1.000
_cell.length_b   1.000
_cell.length_c   1.000
_cell.angle_alpha   90.00
_cell.angle_beta   90.00
_cell.angle_gamma   90.00
#
_symmetry.space_group_name_H-M   'P 1'
#
loop_
_entity.id
_entity.type
_entity.pdbx_description
1 polymer ?
#
loop_
_entity_poly.entity_id
_entity_poly.type
_entity_poly.pdbx_seq_one_letter_code
_entity_poly.pdbx_strand_id
1 'polypeptide(L)'
;MPALKDTAFFKELTKRKSDNATIYAGKLLEISDDVGSFLEYTKTTFPDYPDHGIQHSCRILNYVARVIGTQICSLSDTEIFCFVLAALFHDTGMSLVGFAAKNTMRSKHPVNAAVAIDEYFNKALFTLKNKERIKTIVTYICKAHGLDLDAMYKDPEFYVVDTINGDNVRNSILSVF
;
A
#
# COMPACT_ATOMS: atom_id res chain seq x y z
N MET A 1 7.06 0.61 19.50
CA MET A 1 7.23 0.82 18.06
C MET A 1 5.88 1.15 17.48
N PRO A 2 5.74 2.04 16.50
CA PRO A 2 4.44 2.41 15.97
C PRO A 2 3.76 1.19 15.32
N ALA A 3 2.54 0.88 15.75
CA ALA A 3 1.68 -0.11 15.12
C ALA A 3 0.80 0.58 14.08
N LEU A 4 0.19 -0.18 13.15
CA LEU A 4 -0.72 0.37 12.15
C LEU A 4 -1.83 1.22 12.81
N LYS A 5 -2.34 0.76 13.94
CA LYS A 5 -3.37 1.47 14.75
C LYS A 5 -2.95 2.87 15.20
N ASP A 6 -1.64 3.12 15.30
CA ASP A 6 -1.10 4.40 15.77
C ASP A 6 -0.94 5.42 14.64
N THR A 7 -1.03 4.98 13.37
CA THR A 7 -0.88 5.85 12.21
C THR A 7 -2.06 6.82 12.06
N ALA A 8 -1.79 8.01 11.52
CA ALA A 8 -2.81 9.03 11.32
C ALA A 8 -3.90 8.56 10.33
N PHE A 9 -3.50 7.83 9.28
CA PHE A 9 -4.44 7.28 8.29
C PHE A 9 -5.42 6.29 8.90
N PHE A 10 -4.93 5.35 9.71
CA PHE A 10 -5.80 4.39 10.38
C PHE A 10 -6.72 5.07 11.40
N LYS A 11 -6.20 6.02 12.18
CA LYS A 11 -7.00 6.81 13.11
C LYS A 11 -8.07 7.62 12.40
N GLU A 12 -7.74 8.23 11.25
CA GLU A 12 -8.71 8.97 10.45
C GLU A 12 -9.82 8.05 9.95
N LEU A 13 -9.46 6.89 9.39
CA LEU A 13 -10.43 5.91 8.92
C LEU A 13 -11.38 5.45 10.03
N THR A 14 -10.84 5.15 11.21
CA THR A 14 -11.65 4.66 12.36
C THR A 14 -12.54 5.72 13.00
N LYS A 15 -12.31 7.01 12.77
CA LYS A 15 -13.22 8.09 13.20
C LYS A 15 -14.48 8.18 12.34
N ARG A 16 -14.44 7.66 11.13
CA ARG A 16 -15.55 7.72 10.17
C ARG A 16 -16.60 6.67 10.52
N LYS A 17 -17.86 7.05 10.34
CA LYS A 17 -19.01 6.20 10.71
C LYS A 17 -19.62 5.47 9.50
N SER A 18 -18.91 5.43 8.37
CA SER A 18 -19.38 4.72 7.18
C SER A 18 -19.16 3.22 7.32
N ASP A 19 -19.99 2.44 6.64
CA ASP A 19 -19.82 0.98 6.56
C ASP A 19 -18.49 0.61 5.89
N ASN A 20 -18.10 1.36 4.85
CA ASN A 20 -16.83 1.16 4.17
C ASN A 20 -15.64 1.35 5.13
N ALA A 21 -15.61 2.43 5.91
CA ALA A 21 -14.54 2.70 6.86
C ALA A 21 -14.41 1.58 7.91
N THR A 22 -15.53 1.06 8.41
CA THR A 22 -15.54 -0.04 9.38
C THR A 22 -14.97 -1.31 8.78
N ILE A 23 -15.43 -1.68 7.57
CA ILE A 23 -14.96 -2.88 6.87
C ILE A 23 -13.46 -2.74 6.55
N TYR A 24 -13.04 -1.60 6.02
CA TYR A 24 -11.65 -1.34 5.64
C TYR A 24 -10.71 -1.35 6.84
N ALA A 25 -11.08 -0.74 7.96
CA ALA A 25 -10.27 -0.77 9.17
C ALA A 25 -10.05 -2.21 9.68
N GLY A 26 -11.09 -3.04 9.69
CA GLY A 26 -10.98 -4.45 10.06
C GLY A 26 -10.03 -5.22 9.12
N LYS A 27 -10.20 -5.02 7.80
CA LYS A 27 -9.34 -5.66 6.80
C LYS A 27 -7.88 -5.21 6.86
N LEU A 28 -7.62 -3.93 7.12
CA LEU A 28 -6.25 -3.43 7.27
C LEU A 28 -5.51 -4.09 8.43
N LEU A 29 -6.19 -4.39 9.54
CA LEU A 29 -5.58 -5.09 10.66
C LEU A 29 -5.23 -6.54 10.31
N GLU A 30 -6.19 -7.27 9.71
CA GLU A 30 -5.97 -8.63 9.23
C GLU A 30 -4.78 -8.70 8.27
N ILE A 31 -4.76 -7.81 7.25
CA ILE A 31 -3.72 -7.75 6.23
C ILE A 31 -2.37 -7.35 6.84
N SER A 32 -2.34 -6.40 7.78
CA SER A 32 -1.08 -5.94 8.36
C SER A 32 -0.33 -7.03 9.13
N ASP A 33 -1.05 -7.95 9.75
CA ASP A 33 -0.47 -9.08 10.46
C ASP A 33 0.13 -10.09 9.48
N ASP A 34 -0.61 -10.42 8.40
CA ASP A 34 -0.17 -11.34 7.37
C ASP A 34 1.04 -10.80 6.60
N VAL A 35 0.94 -9.55 6.11
CA VAL A 35 2.01 -8.89 5.36
C VAL A 35 3.23 -8.64 6.25
N GLY A 36 3.02 -8.28 7.51
CA GLY A 36 4.09 -8.12 8.48
C GLY A 36 4.91 -9.39 8.63
N SER A 37 4.25 -10.53 8.76
CA SER A 37 4.90 -11.84 8.82
C SER A 37 5.68 -12.15 7.54
N PHE A 38 5.13 -11.81 6.38
CA PHE A 38 5.80 -12.00 5.09
C PHE A 38 7.04 -11.10 4.94
N LEU A 39 6.97 -9.83 5.36
CA LEU A 39 8.07 -8.87 5.27
C LEU A 39 9.27 -9.23 6.17
N GLU A 40 9.07 -10.02 7.24
CA GLU A 40 10.19 -10.51 8.05
C GLU A 40 11.21 -11.33 7.23
N TYR A 41 10.78 -11.96 6.13
CA TYR A 41 11.69 -12.66 5.21
C TYR A 41 12.65 -11.72 4.49
N THR A 42 12.33 -10.42 4.37
CA THR A 42 13.24 -9.42 3.79
C THR A 42 14.55 -9.33 4.58
N LYS A 43 14.51 -9.42 5.89
CA LYS A 43 15.68 -9.42 6.77
C LYS A 43 16.61 -10.59 6.48
N THR A 44 16.04 -11.76 6.18
CA THR A 44 16.80 -12.96 5.82
C THR A 44 17.47 -12.82 4.45
N THR A 45 16.77 -12.19 3.51
CA THR A 45 17.28 -11.99 2.13
C THR A 45 18.31 -10.87 2.06
N PHE A 46 18.10 -9.81 2.83
CA PHE A 46 18.91 -8.60 2.84
C PHE A 46 19.32 -8.18 4.27
N PRO A 47 20.19 -8.94 4.96
CA PRO A 47 20.52 -8.71 6.37
C PRO A 47 21.20 -7.36 6.64
N ASP A 48 21.91 -6.82 5.64
CA ASP A 48 22.66 -5.56 5.75
C ASP A 48 21.81 -4.32 5.36
N TYR A 49 20.53 -4.51 5.03
CA TYR A 49 19.65 -3.41 4.63
C TYR A 49 18.85 -2.86 5.82
N PRO A 50 18.46 -1.58 5.77
CA PRO A 50 17.53 -1.02 6.73
C PRO A 50 16.26 -1.87 6.83
N ASP A 51 15.60 -1.79 7.97
CA ASP A 51 14.34 -2.52 8.22
C ASP A 51 13.25 -2.13 7.22
N HIS A 52 12.80 -3.09 6.40
CA HIS A 52 11.71 -3.01 5.45
C HIS A 52 10.46 -3.78 5.93
N GLY A 53 10.38 -4.04 7.23
CA GLY A 53 9.21 -4.67 7.85
C GLY A 53 8.04 -3.70 8.04
N ILE A 54 7.00 -4.17 8.71
CA ILE A 54 5.77 -3.41 9.00
C ILE A 54 6.04 -2.04 9.64
N GLN A 55 7.13 -1.92 10.42
CA GLN A 55 7.54 -0.66 11.05
C GLN A 55 7.95 0.39 10.01
N HIS A 56 8.57 -0.04 8.91
CA HIS A 56 8.91 0.84 7.79
C HIS A 56 7.63 1.39 7.14
N SER A 57 6.67 0.55 6.83
CA SER A 57 5.37 0.95 6.30
C SER A 57 4.66 1.96 7.22
N CYS A 58 4.65 1.71 8.54
CA CYS A 58 4.08 2.64 9.51
C CYS A 58 4.82 3.99 9.55
N ARG A 59 6.15 3.99 9.39
CA ARG A 59 6.93 5.23 9.29
C ARG A 59 6.56 6.03 8.05
N ILE A 60 6.44 5.38 6.88
CA ILE A 60 6.00 6.02 5.64
C ILE A 60 4.64 6.68 5.84
N LEU A 61 3.65 5.95 6.35
CA LEU A 61 2.32 6.49 6.63
C LEU A 61 2.38 7.74 7.54
N ASN A 62 3.22 7.72 8.56
CA ASN A 62 3.36 8.86 9.45
C ASN A 62 4.10 10.05 8.81
N TYR A 63 5.08 9.80 7.95
CA TYR A 63 5.75 10.88 7.19
C TYR A 63 4.78 11.56 6.23
N VAL A 64 4.05 10.78 5.45
CA VAL A 64 3.05 11.33 4.53
C VAL A 64 1.98 12.11 5.27
N ALA A 65 1.47 11.57 6.37
CA ALA A 65 0.49 12.30 7.19
C ALA A 65 1.00 13.66 7.68
N ARG A 66 2.31 13.80 7.96
CA ARG A 66 2.92 15.10 8.31
C ARG A 66 2.97 16.05 7.13
N VAL A 67 3.24 15.52 5.91
CA VAL A 67 3.32 16.33 4.69
C VAL A 67 1.94 16.86 4.30
N ILE A 68 0.92 15.99 4.24
CA ILE A 68 -0.42 16.37 3.81
C ILE A 68 -1.25 17.05 4.91
N GLY A 69 -0.85 16.88 6.18
CA GLY A 69 -1.51 17.53 7.31
C GLY A 69 -3.02 17.25 7.37
N THR A 70 -3.81 18.31 7.46
CA THR A 70 -5.29 18.22 7.54
C THR A 70 -5.95 17.70 6.26
N GLN A 71 -5.24 17.67 5.13
CA GLN A 71 -5.80 17.16 3.87
C GLN A 71 -6.13 15.65 3.94
N ILE A 72 -5.58 14.92 4.90
CA ILE A 72 -5.97 13.54 5.16
C ILE A 72 -7.50 13.39 5.35
N CYS A 73 -8.17 14.41 5.90
CA CYS A 73 -9.61 14.39 6.11
C CYS A 73 -10.41 14.52 4.79
N SER A 74 -9.79 15.00 3.71
CA SER A 74 -10.43 15.14 2.39
C SER A 74 -10.31 13.89 1.51
N LEU A 75 -9.51 12.91 1.93
CA LEU A 75 -9.42 11.62 1.25
C LEU A 75 -10.70 10.82 1.48
N SER A 76 -11.16 10.09 0.47
CA SER A 76 -12.26 9.14 0.66
C SER A 76 -11.83 7.93 1.50
N ASP A 77 -12.79 7.16 2.02
CA ASP A 77 -12.49 5.93 2.77
C ASP A 77 -11.70 4.95 1.94
N THR A 78 -12.06 4.82 0.66
CA THR A 78 -11.39 3.94 -0.29
C THR A 78 -9.99 4.46 -0.64
N GLU A 79 -9.78 5.77 -0.76
CA GLU A 79 -8.43 6.35 -0.94
C GLU A 79 -7.52 6.04 0.24
N ILE A 80 -7.99 6.25 1.47
CA ILE A 80 -7.22 5.90 2.68
C ILE A 80 -6.89 4.41 2.68
N PHE A 81 -7.86 3.56 2.37
CA PHE A 81 -7.67 2.11 2.33
C PHE A 81 -6.62 1.69 1.30
N CYS A 82 -6.75 2.15 0.05
CA CYS A 82 -5.79 1.84 -1.03
C CYS A 82 -4.39 2.33 -0.69
N PHE A 83 -4.28 3.53 -0.11
CA PHE A 83 -2.99 4.09 0.27
C PHE A 83 -2.31 3.28 1.37
N VAL A 84 -3.04 2.93 2.43
CA VAL A 84 -2.48 2.10 3.51
C VAL A 84 -2.07 0.73 2.98
N LEU A 85 -2.88 0.11 2.11
CA LEU A 85 -2.51 -1.15 1.45
C LEU A 85 -1.22 -1.01 0.63
N ALA A 86 -1.10 0.04 -0.17
CA ALA A 86 0.11 0.27 -0.96
C ALA A 86 1.34 0.42 -0.05
N ALA A 87 1.23 1.17 1.05
CA ALA A 87 2.31 1.30 2.03
C ALA A 87 2.67 -0.03 2.72
N LEU A 88 1.72 -0.95 2.87
CA LEU A 88 2.01 -2.30 3.38
C LEU A 88 2.68 -3.18 2.33
N PHE A 89 2.27 -3.10 1.07
CA PHE A 89 2.70 -4.02 0.03
C PHE A 89 3.93 -3.56 -0.76
N HIS A 90 4.32 -2.26 -0.76
CA HIS A 90 5.33 -1.74 -1.68
C HIS A 90 6.68 -2.48 -1.66
N ASP A 91 7.11 -2.95 -0.50
CA ASP A 91 8.38 -3.66 -0.31
C ASP A 91 8.24 -5.19 -0.36
N THR A 92 7.04 -5.75 -0.51
CA THR A 92 6.84 -7.20 -0.54
C THR A 92 7.60 -7.88 -1.69
N GLY A 93 7.86 -7.14 -2.77
CA GLY A 93 8.69 -7.61 -3.87
C GLY A 93 10.15 -7.91 -3.49
N MET A 94 10.63 -7.40 -2.34
CA MET A 94 11.95 -7.72 -1.81
C MET A 94 11.98 -9.08 -1.08
N SER A 95 10.83 -9.57 -0.63
CA SER A 95 10.69 -10.82 0.13
C SER A 95 10.47 -12.05 -0.76
N LEU A 96 10.33 -11.88 -2.09
CA LEU A 96 10.12 -12.97 -3.05
C LEU A 96 11.43 -13.75 -3.27
N VAL A 97 11.66 -14.74 -2.42
CA VAL A 97 12.86 -15.59 -2.47
C VAL A 97 12.84 -16.46 -3.73
N GLY A 98 13.95 -16.49 -4.47
CA GLY A 98 14.17 -17.41 -5.59
C GLY A 98 13.97 -16.85 -6.99
N PHE A 99 13.54 -15.60 -7.14
CA PHE A 99 13.20 -15.06 -8.48
C PHE A 99 14.34 -14.34 -9.21
N ALA A 100 15.38 -13.88 -8.54
CA ALA A 100 16.51 -13.21 -9.20
C ALA A 100 17.71 -13.00 -8.27
N ALA A 101 18.85 -12.58 -8.85
CA ALA A 101 19.98 -12.10 -8.06
C ALA A 101 19.56 -10.89 -7.18
N LYS A 102 20.10 -10.79 -5.96
CA LYS A 102 19.76 -9.76 -4.96
C LYS A 102 19.68 -8.33 -5.53
N ASN A 103 20.63 -7.96 -6.39
CA ASN A 103 20.65 -6.62 -7.01
C ASN A 103 19.46 -6.38 -7.96
N THR A 104 19.04 -7.42 -8.69
CA THR A 104 17.88 -7.36 -9.58
C THR A 104 16.57 -7.29 -8.79
N MET A 105 16.51 -7.98 -7.64
CA MET A 105 15.34 -7.90 -6.75
C MET A 105 15.14 -6.49 -6.22
N ARG A 106 16.24 -5.84 -5.78
CA ARG A 106 16.16 -4.47 -5.27
C ARG A 106 15.67 -3.47 -6.30
N SER A 107 16.21 -3.51 -7.51
CA SER A 107 15.83 -2.55 -8.57
C SER A 107 14.43 -2.79 -9.12
N LYS A 108 13.90 -4.00 -8.99
CA LYS A 108 12.57 -4.40 -9.51
C LYS A 108 11.53 -4.62 -8.42
N HIS A 109 11.83 -4.37 -7.14
CA HIS A 109 10.87 -4.65 -6.08
C HIS A 109 9.51 -3.94 -6.25
N PRO A 110 9.42 -2.70 -6.80
CA PRO A 110 8.13 -2.07 -7.03
C PRO A 110 7.26 -2.85 -8.03
N VAL A 111 7.89 -3.43 -9.06
CA VAL A 111 7.20 -4.29 -10.05
C VAL A 111 6.91 -5.67 -9.47
N ASN A 112 7.85 -6.22 -8.71
CA ASN A 112 7.69 -7.53 -8.06
C ASN A 112 6.61 -7.51 -6.98
N ALA A 113 6.35 -6.38 -6.34
CA ALA A 113 5.24 -6.23 -5.39
C ALA A 113 3.88 -6.60 -6.03
N ALA A 114 3.72 -6.35 -7.34
CA ALA A 114 2.52 -6.74 -8.06
C ALA A 114 2.24 -8.24 -8.02
N VAL A 115 3.28 -9.07 -8.00
CA VAL A 115 3.15 -10.55 -7.90
C VAL A 115 2.63 -10.94 -6.52
N ALA A 116 3.20 -10.36 -5.46
CA ALA A 116 2.74 -10.62 -4.09
C ALA A 116 1.31 -10.14 -3.87
N ILE A 117 0.96 -8.97 -4.42
CA ILE A 117 -0.40 -8.43 -4.38
C ILE A 117 -1.37 -9.37 -5.10
N ASP A 118 -1.04 -9.84 -6.30
CA ASP A 118 -1.90 -10.73 -7.08
C ASP A 118 -2.14 -12.06 -6.35
N GLU A 119 -1.09 -12.68 -5.84
CA GLU A 119 -1.21 -13.91 -5.04
C GLU A 119 -2.05 -13.71 -3.79
N TYR A 120 -1.84 -12.61 -3.07
CA TYR A 120 -2.57 -12.31 -1.85
C TYR A 120 -4.06 -12.12 -2.11
N PHE A 121 -4.42 -11.30 -3.11
CA PHE A 121 -5.80 -11.05 -3.49
C PHE A 121 -6.50 -12.29 -4.06
N ASN A 122 -5.78 -13.17 -4.77
CA ASN A 122 -6.33 -14.38 -5.35
C ASN A 122 -6.58 -15.49 -4.31
N LYS A 123 -5.84 -15.54 -3.22
CA LYS A 123 -6.03 -16.54 -2.14
C LYS A 123 -7.29 -16.35 -1.29
N ALA A 124 -8.27 -15.62 -1.79
CA ALA A 124 -9.59 -15.46 -1.20
C ALA A 124 -9.65 -14.83 0.22
N LEU A 125 -8.54 -14.26 0.71
CA LEU A 125 -8.55 -13.49 1.96
C LEU A 125 -9.37 -12.19 1.81
N PHE A 126 -9.68 -11.84 0.57
CA PHE A 126 -10.39 -10.62 0.21
C PHE A 126 -11.81 -10.89 -0.25
N THR A 127 -12.74 -10.74 0.65
CA THR A 127 -14.19 -10.80 0.35
C THR A 127 -14.77 -9.43 -0.04
N LEU A 128 -13.92 -8.45 -0.32
CA LEU A 128 -14.37 -7.10 -0.63
C LEU A 128 -15.03 -7.03 -2.01
N LYS A 129 -16.15 -6.32 -2.06
CA LYS A 129 -16.73 -5.86 -3.31
C LYS A 129 -15.71 -4.97 -4.05
N ASN A 130 -15.61 -5.10 -5.37
CA ASN A 130 -14.65 -4.36 -6.20
C ASN A 130 -13.16 -4.66 -5.92
N LYS A 131 -12.84 -5.83 -5.35
CA LYS A 131 -11.46 -6.21 -5.02
C LYS A 131 -10.48 -6.07 -6.18
N GLU A 132 -10.89 -6.41 -7.41
CA GLU A 132 -10.02 -6.32 -8.61
C GLU A 132 -9.64 -4.87 -8.93
N ARG A 133 -10.57 -3.92 -8.76
CA ARG A 133 -10.29 -2.49 -8.94
C ARG A 133 -9.35 -1.97 -7.86
N ILE A 134 -9.58 -2.34 -6.61
CA ILE A 134 -8.68 -2.02 -5.48
C ILE A 134 -7.30 -2.59 -5.75
N LYS A 135 -7.20 -3.86 -6.18
CA LYS A 135 -5.95 -4.51 -6.55
C LYS A 135 -5.20 -3.72 -7.62
N THR A 136 -5.89 -3.31 -8.68
CA THR A 136 -5.30 -2.52 -9.78
C THR A 136 -4.70 -1.21 -9.26
N ILE A 137 -5.44 -0.48 -8.43
CA ILE A 137 -4.99 0.80 -7.85
C ILE A 137 -3.78 0.58 -6.94
N VAL A 138 -3.85 -0.37 -6.02
CA VAL A 138 -2.74 -0.68 -5.10
C VAL A 138 -1.49 -1.10 -5.85
N THR A 139 -1.65 -1.94 -6.90
CA THR A 139 -0.55 -2.35 -7.77
C THR A 139 0.08 -1.16 -8.49
N TYR A 140 -0.75 -0.24 -8.97
CA TYR A 140 -0.26 0.97 -9.64
C TYR A 140 0.56 1.84 -8.67
N ILE A 141 0.05 2.12 -7.48
CA ILE A 141 0.75 2.93 -6.47
C ILE A 141 2.11 2.29 -6.13
N CYS A 142 2.15 0.98 -5.92
CA CYS A 142 3.40 0.26 -5.65
C CYS A 142 4.40 0.37 -6.81
N LYS A 143 3.94 0.35 -8.07
CA LYS A 143 4.81 0.56 -9.24
C LYS A 143 5.29 2.01 -9.34
N ALA A 144 4.41 2.97 -9.07
CA ALA A 144 4.72 4.40 -9.12
C ALA A 144 5.82 4.79 -8.13
N HIS A 145 5.92 4.10 -6.99
CA HIS A 145 7.03 4.25 -6.03
C HIS A 145 8.43 4.09 -6.67
N GLY A 146 8.57 3.33 -7.74
CA GLY A 146 9.82 3.14 -8.46
C GLY A 146 10.06 4.13 -9.61
N LEU A 147 9.14 5.04 -9.88
CA LEU A 147 9.23 6.02 -10.96
C LEU A 147 9.81 7.34 -10.43
N ASP A 148 10.54 8.06 -11.31
CA ASP A 148 10.79 9.46 -11.06
C ASP A 148 9.55 10.31 -11.38
N LEU A 149 9.53 11.55 -10.91
CA LEU A 149 8.37 12.44 -11.06
C LEU A 149 8.01 12.67 -12.55
N ASP A 150 9.01 12.82 -13.42
CA ASP A 150 8.78 13.07 -14.84
C ASP A 150 8.14 11.84 -15.53
N ALA A 151 8.59 10.63 -15.18
CA ALA A 151 8.01 9.39 -15.68
C ALA A 151 6.58 9.21 -15.14
N MET A 152 6.35 9.51 -13.87
CA MET A 152 5.03 9.41 -13.24
C MET A 152 4.02 10.37 -13.90
N TYR A 153 4.39 11.64 -14.14
CA TYR A 153 3.50 12.61 -14.80
C TYR A 153 3.21 12.30 -16.27
N LYS A 154 4.05 11.48 -16.93
CA LYS A 154 3.81 11.02 -18.31
C LYS A 154 2.97 9.74 -18.37
N ASP A 155 2.79 9.07 -17.23
CA ASP A 155 1.98 7.84 -17.19
C ASP A 155 0.48 8.18 -17.20
N PRO A 156 -0.29 7.70 -18.19
CA PRO A 156 -1.73 7.92 -18.25
C PRO A 156 -2.47 7.44 -17.01
N GLU A 157 -2.00 6.35 -16.37
CA GLU A 157 -2.60 5.79 -15.17
C GLU A 157 -2.55 6.76 -13.97
N PHE A 158 -1.60 7.70 -13.98
CA PHE A 158 -1.50 8.73 -12.94
C PHE A 158 -2.76 9.59 -12.85
N TYR A 159 -3.43 9.85 -13.97
CA TYR A 159 -4.61 10.72 -14.06
C TYR A 159 -5.93 9.97 -13.90
N VAL A 160 -5.89 8.66 -13.71
CA VAL A 160 -7.10 7.85 -13.58
C VAL A 160 -7.82 8.21 -12.28
N VAL A 161 -9.12 8.45 -12.40
CA VAL A 161 -10.06 8.57 -11.29
C VAL A 161 -11.07 7.43 -11.42
N ASP A 162 -11.10 6.56 -10.43
CA ASP A 162 -12.05 5.45 -10.38
C ASP A 162 -13.16 5.73 -9.36
N THR A 163 -14.30 5.08 -9.51
CA THR A 163 -15.39 5.13 -8.53
C THR A 163 -15.60 3.76 -7.92
N ILE A 164 -15.28 3.62 -6.64
CA ILE A 164 -15.33 2.37 -5.89
C ILE A 164 -16.22 2.55 -4.66
N ASN A 165 -17.29 1.75 -4.56
CA ASN A 165 -18.22 1.79 -3.43
C ASN A 165 -18.82 3.20 -3.15
N GLY A 166 -18.97 4.03 -4.20
CA GLY A 166 -19.45 5.41 -4.09
C GLY A 166 -18.37 6.44 -3.84
N ASP A 167 -17.13 6.04 -3.59
CA ASP A 167 -15.98 6.93 -3.39
C ASP A 167 -15.26 7.19 -4.73
N ASN A 168 -14.84 8.43 -4.94
CA ASN A 168 -13.86 8.73 -5.98
C ASN A 168 -12.45 8.39 -5.45
N VAL A 169 -11.69 7.66 -6.25
CA VAL A 169 -10.32 7.23 -5.95
C VAL A 169 -9.40 7.77 -7.03
N ARG A 170 -8.46 8.62 -6.63
CA ARG A 170 -7.59 9.38 -7.56
C ARG A 170 -6.16 8.86 -7.47
N ASN A 171 -5.69 8.22 -8.53
CA ASN A 171 -4.33 7.69 -8.57
C ASN A 171 -3.26 8.78 -8.35
N SER A 172 -3.48 9.99 -8.89
CA SER A 172 -2.57 11.13 -8.73
C SER A 172 -2.37 11.56 -7.27
N ILE A 173 -3.37 11.38 -6.42
CA ILE A 173 -3.24 11.69 -4.99
C ILE A 173 -2.50 10.57 -4.26
N LEU A 174 -2.72 9.32 -4.68
CA LEU A 174 -2.20 8.14 -4.00
C LEU A 174 -0.77 7.79 -4.41
N SER A 175 -0.29 8.33 -5.53
CA SER A 175 1.04 8.01 -6.09
C SER A 175 2.14 8.99 -5.67
N VAL A 176 1.82 10.01 -4.87
CA VAL A 176 2.77 11.06 -4.44
C VAL A 176 3.53 10.60 -3.19
N PHE A 177 4.31 9.52 -3.31
CA PHE A 177 5.13 9.00 -2.20
C PHE A 177 6.55 8.67 -2.59
#